data_e7f5a4eff1440890d38feb07bace6fc8
#
_entry.id   e7f5a4eff1440890d38feb07bace6fc8
#
_cell.length_a   1.000
_cell.length_b   1.000
_cell.length_c   1.000
_cell.angle_alpha   90.00
_cell.angle_beta   90.00
_cell.angle_gamma   90.00
#
_symmetry.space_group_name_H-M   'P 1'
#
loop_
_entity.id
_entity.type
_entity.pdbx_description
1 polymer ?
#
loop_
_entity_poly.entity_id
_entity_poly.type
_entity_poly.pdbx_seq_one_letter_code
_entity_poly.pdbx_strand_id
1 'polypeptide(L)'
;MSRTPRLVLDTNVVLSALVFPRGGLAVLRAAWRSKTCRPLASHATIAELVRALCYPKFKLAGDEQHELLADYLPYCTTVRMPAKAPRTPICRDPHDVPFLELALVGKADYLLTGDRGLLVLANDFRCPIVTPEQWLQLPGR
;
A
#
# COMPACT_ATOMS: atom_id res chain seq x y z
N MET A 1 25.22 -1.09 4.35
CA MET A 1 24.18 -0.09 4.63
C MET A 1 22.86 -0.53 4.01
N SER A 2 21.84 -0.72 4.82
CA SER A 2 20.53 -1.10 4.30
C SER A 2 19.78 0.14 3.84
N ARG A 3 19.16 0.05 2.68
CA ARG A 3 18.31 1.15 2.22
C ARG A 3 16.93 1.02 2.88
N THR A 4 16.21 2.12 2.90
CA THR A 4 14.83 2.14 3.38
C THR A 4 13.96 1.26 2.48
N PRO A 5 13.24 0.26 3.01
CA PRO A 5 12.41 -0.60 2.15
C PRO A 5 11.28 0.19 1.49
N ARG A 6 11.06 -0.11 0.22
CA ARG A 6 10.02 0.49 -0.61
C ARG A 6 8.84 -0.48 -0.62
N LEU A 7 7.69 0.00 -0.18
CA LEU A 7 6.51 -0.85 0.00
C LEU A 7 5.34 -0.35 -0.84
N VAL A 8 4.65 -1.27 -1.49
CA VAL A 8 3.32 -0.99 -2.03
C VAL A 8 2.32 -1.50 -1.01
N LEU A 9 1.43 -0.63 -0.56
CA LEU A 9 0.41 -0.96 0.43
C LEU A 9 -0.95 -1.00 -0.24
N ASP A 10 -1.61 -2.16 -0.20
CA ASP A 10 -2.98 -2.29 -0.68
C ASP A 10 -3.87 -1.30 0.08
N THR A 11 -4.92 -0.82 -0.57
CA THR A 11 -5.84 0.18 0.01
C THR A 11 -6.32 -0.23 1.40
N ASN A 12 -6.73 -1.49 1.58
CA ASN A 12 -7.23 -1.96 2.88
C ASN A 12 -6.16 -1.94 3.96
N VAL A 13 -4.90 -2.13 3.60
CA VAL A 13 -3.78 -2.03 4.55
C VAL A 13 -3.63 -0.59 5.03
N VAL A 14 -3.65 0.37 4.10
CA VAL A 14 -3.56 1.80 4.44
C VAL A 14 -4.74 2.23 5.31
N LEU A 15 -5.96 1.82 4.92
CA LEU A 15 -7.16 2.15 5.67
C LEU A 15 -7.08 1.62 7.11
N SER A 16 -6.65 0.37 7.28
CA SER A 16 -6.53 -0.21 8.60
C SER A 16 -5.54 0.54 9.47
N ALA A 17 -4.43 0.97 8.88
CA ALA A 17 -3.41 1.71 9.61
C ALA A 17 -3.87 3.13 9.98
N LEU A 18 -4.66 3.77 9.10
CA LEU A 18 -5.11 5.15 9.32
C LEU A 18 -6.35 5.25 10.19
N VAL A 19 -7.35 4.39 9.93
CA VAL A 19 -8.67 4.53 10.57
C VAL A 19 -8.70 3.90 11.96
N PHE A 20 -7.85 2.90 12.22
CA PHE A 20 -7.83 2.20 13.49
C PHE A 20 -6.52 2.44 14.23
N PRO A 21 -6.40 3.58 14.95
CA PRO A 21 -5.12 3.98 15.56
C PRO A 21 -4.60 3.02 16.62
N ARG A 22 -5.47 2.18 17.18
CA ARG A 22 -5.08 1.15 18.15
C ARG A 22 -5.07 -0.26 17.57
N GLY A 23 -5.25 -0.37 16.26
CA GLY A 23 -5.24 -1.66 15.58
C GLY A 23 -3.84 -2.21 15.41
N GLY A 24 -3.76 -3.46 14.92
CA GLY A 24 -2.49 -4.15 14.73
C GLY A 24 -1.56 -3.50 13.71
N LEU A 25 -2.09 -2.63 12.84
CA LEU A 25 -1.28 -1.95 11.84
C LEU A 25 -0.82 -0.55 12.26
N ALA A 26 -1.01 -0.17 13.53
CA ALA A 26 -0.47 1.08 14.05
C ALA A 26 1.06 1.15 13.94
N VAL A 27 1.73 0.00 14.04
CA VAL A 27 3.18 -0.10 13.90
C VAL A 27 3.61 0.28 12.48
N LEU A 28 2.83 -0.11 11.47
CA LEU A 28 3.10 0.24 10.09
C LEU A 28 3.00 1.75 9.88
N ARG A 29 1.97 2.38 10.44
CA ARG A 29 1.81 3.84 10.39
C ARG A 29 3.00 4.54 11.03
N ALA A 30 3.43 4.06 12.21
CA ALA A 30 4.61 4.59 12.87
C ALA A 30 5.86 4.43 12.00
N ALA A 31 5.98 3.32 11.28
CA ALA A 31 7.12 3.06 10.41
C ALA A 31 7.22 4.06 9.27
N TRP A 32 6.12 4.39 8.58
CA TRP A 32 6.23 5.37 7.51
C TRP A 32 6.45 6.78 8.05
N ARG A 33 5.87 7.12 9.18
CA ARG A 33 6.07 8.45 9.80
C ARG A 33 7.52 8.65 10.26
N SER A 34 8.15 7.60 10.76
CA SER A 34 9.57 7.64 11.17
C SER A 34 10.53 7.41 10.00
N LYS A 35 10.01 7.20 8.80
CA LYS A 35 10.79 6.97 7.58
C LYS A 35 11.63 5.69 7.63
N THR A 36 11.20 4.69 8.40
CA THR A 36 11.83 3.37 8.40
C THR A 36 11.27 2.48 7.30
N CYS A 37 10.19 2.90 6.64
CA CYS A 37 9.76 2.35 5.36
C CYS A 37 9.25 3.49 4.48
N ARG A 38 9.20 3.24 3.18
CA ARG A 38 8.79 4.23 2.20
C ARG A 38 7.62 3.70 1.38
N PRO A 39 6.39 4.14 1.67
CA PRO A 39 5.26 3.75 0.84
C PRO A 39 5.38 4.34 -0.55
N LEU A 40 5.02 3.55 -1.56
CA LEU A 40 4.94 4.00 -2.94
C LEU A 40 3.48 4.28 -3.28
N ALA A 41 3.26 5.28 -4.11
CA ALA A 41 1.92 5.62 -4.57
C ALA A 41 1.95 6.02 -6.04
N SER A 42 0.88 5.71 -6.75
CA SER A 42 0.65 6.19 -8.10
C SER A 42 -0.67 6.94 -8.13
N HIS A 43 -0.94 7.65 -9.23
CA HIS A 43 -2.21 8.34 -9.37
C HIS A 43 -3.39 7.40 -9.14
N ALA A 44 -3.34 6.20 -9.73
CA ALA A 44 -4.44 5.23 -9.62
C ALA A 44 -4.62 4.71 -8.19
N THR A 45 -3.52 4.42 -7.48
CA THR A 45 -3.63 3.91 -6.10
C THR A 45 -4.09 5.00 -5.14
N ILE A 46 -3.67 6.25 -5.36
CA ILE A 46 -4.14 7.38 -4.55
C ILE A 46 -5.63 7.61 -4.77
N ALA A 47 -6.09 7.56 -6.03
CA ALA A 47 -7.51 7.73 -6.35
C ALA A 47 -8.37 6.66 -5.66
N GLU A 48 -7.88 5.43 -5.61
CA GLU A 48 -8.58 4.34 -4.93
C GLU A 48 -8.68 4.60 -3.43
N LEU A 49 -7.60 5.07 -2.82
CA LEU A 49 -7.60 5.39 -1.39
C LEU A 49 -8.58 6.52 -1.07
N VAL A 50 -8.56 7.58 -1.87
CA VAL A 50 -9.49 8.72 -1.68
C VAL A 50 -10.93 8.24 -1.76
N ARG A 51 -11.23 7.40 -2.76
CA ARG A 51 -12.58 6.85 -2.94
C ARG A 51 -12.99 5.98 -1.74
N ALA A 52 -12.07 5.15 -1.26
CA ALA A 52 -12.37 4.23 -0.16
C ALA A 52 -12.62 4.98 1.15
N LEU A 53 -11.93 6.10 1.40
CA LEU A 53 -12.16 6.91 2.59
C LEU A 53 -13.54 7.55 2.61
N CYS A 54 -14.20 7.67 1.45
CA CYS A 54 -15.56 8.21 1.35
C CYS A 54 -16.64 7.16 1.63
N TYR A 55 -16.27 5.90 1.85
CA TYR A 55 -17.28 4.86 2.10
C TYR A 55 -18.02 5.14 3.40
N PRO A 56 -19.38 5.06 3.37
CA PRO A 56 -20.20 5.38 4.55
C PRO A 56 -19.86 4.56 5.80
N LYS A 57 -19.34 3.35 5.62
CA LYS A 57 -19.01 2.49 6.76
C LYS A 57 -17.95 3.08 7.66
N PHE A 58 -17.11 3.99 7.16
CA PHE A 58 -16.07 4.63 7.96
C PHE A 58 -16.57 5.85 8.70
N LYS A 59 -17.72 6.39 8.31
CA LYS A 59 -18.35 7.55 8.96
C LYS A 59 -17.40 8.74 9.13
N LEU A 60 -16.59 9.01 8.13
CA LEU A 60 -15.61 10.09 8.17
C LEU A 60 -16.19 11.33 7.49
N ALA A 61 -16.07 12.48 8.16
CA ALA A 61 -16.36 13.77 7.55
C ALA A 61 -15.26 14.17 6.59
N GLY A 62 -15.52 15.14 5.70
CA GLY A 62 -14.53 15.55 4.71
C GLY A 62 -13.21 16.04 5.32
N ASP A 63 -13.28 16.79 6.42
CA ASP A 63 -12.09 17.26 7.13
C ASP A 63 -11.31 16.10 7.75
N GLU A 64 -12.00 15.10 8.29
CA GLU A 64 -11.36 13.91 8.82
C GLU A 64 -10.65 13.12 7.73
N GLN A 65 -11.27 12.99 6.56
CA GLN A 65 -10.66 12.33 5.41
C GLN A 65 -9.37 13.04 5.00
N HIS A 66 -9.40 14.38 4.95
CA HIS A 66 -8.21 15.17 4.62
C HIS A 66 -7.10 15.01 5.65
N GLU A 67 -7.44 14.95 6.92
CA GLU A 67 -6.45 14.75 7.99
C GLU A 67 -5.75 13.39 7.86
N LEU A 68 -6.52 12.34 7.55
CA LEU A 68 -5.94 11.01 7.38
C LEU A 68 -5.02 10.96 6.15
N LEU A 69 -5.44 11.58 5.04
CA LEU A 69 -4.59 11.65 3.85
C LEU A 69 -3.31 12.44 4.13
N ALA A 70 -3.39 13.51 4.91
CA ALA A 70 -2.23 14.30 5.29
C ALA A 70 -1.24 13.52 6.17
N ASP A 71 -1.69 12.44 6.78
CA ASP A 71 -0.84 11.58 7.59
C ASP A 71 -0.24 10.41 6.80
N TYR A 72 -0.50 10.34 5.51
CA TYR A 72 0.01 9.28 4.64
C TYR A 72 0.71 9.84 3.40
N LEU A 73 0.00 10.67 2.60
CA LEU A 73 0.50 11.11 1.30
C LEU A 73 1.86 11.81 1.35
N PRO A 74 2.15 12.70 2.35
CA PRO A 74 3.47 13.33 2.40
C PRO A 74 4.62 12.36 2.61
N TYR A 75 4.34 11.18 3.15
CA TYR A 75 5.36 10.16 3.40
C TYR A 75 5.55 9.21 2.23
N CYS A 76 4.67 9.30 1.22
CA CYS A 76 4.75 8.44 0.04
C CYS A 76 5.75 8.98 -0.96
N THR A 77 6.40 8.05 -1.68
CA THR A 77 7.11 8.38 -2.90
C THR A 77 6.14 8.16 -4.06
N THR A 78 5.83 9.22 -4.80
CA THR A 78 4.96 9.13 -5.96
C THR A 78 5.74 8.56 -7.14
N VAL A 79 5.22 7.51 -7.74
CA VAL A 79 5.82 6.86 -8.90
C VAL A 79 5.04 7.24 -10.14
N ARG A 80 5.75 7.76 -11.14
CA ARG A 80 5.15 8.08 -12.42
C ARG A 80 5.02 6.82 -13.25
N MET A 81 3.79 6.49 -13.64
CA MET A 81 3.53 5.30 -14.43
C MET A 81 3.78 5.56 -15.92
N PRO A 82 4.42 4.62 -16.64
CA PRO A 82 4.63 4.78 -18.06
C PRO A 82 3.32 4.66 -18.85
N ALA A 83 3.31 5.22 -20.07
CA ALA A 83 2.14 5.12 -20.94
C ALA A 83 1.79 3.68 -21.27
N LYS A 84 2.80 2.82 -21.39
CA LYS A 84 2.60 1.39 -21.59
C LYS A 84 2.87 0.66 -20.28
N ALA A 85 1.79 0.16 -19.67
CA ALA A 85 1.88 -0.53 -18.41
C ALA A 85 2.66 -1.85 -18.52
N PRO A 86 3.39 -2.25 -17.48
CA PRO A 86 4.06 -3.55 -17.48
C PRO A 86 3.05 -4.70 -17.45
N ARG A 87 3.50 -5.87 -17.89
CA ARG A 87 2.67 -7.07 -17.80
C ARG A 87 2.59 -7.51 -16.33
N THR A 88 1.39 -7.89 -15.90
CA THR A 88 1.15 -8.41 -14.56
C THR A 88 0.41 -9.73 -14.66
N PRO A 89 0.50 -10.57 -13.62
CA PRO A 89 -0.33 -11.78 -13.57
C PRO A 89 -1.81 -11.41 -13.61
N ILE A 90 -2.64 -12.34 -14.10
CA ILE A 90 -4.08 -12.14 -14.08
C ILE A 90 -4.56 -12.24 -12.64
N CYS A 91 -5.19 -11.19 -12.13
CA CYS A 91 -5.75 -11.20 -10.78
C CYS A 91 -7.27 -11.33 -10.83
N ARG A 92 -7.83 -11.87 -9.74
CA ARG A 92 -9.26 -12.08 -9.62
C ARG A 92 -10.03 -10.77 -9.77
N ASP A 93 -9.52 -9.69 -9.15
CA ASP A 93 -10.14 -8.38 -9.19
C ASP A 93 -9.27 -7.44 -10.02
N PRO A 94 -9.79 -6.94 -11.15
CA PRO A 94 -9.02 -6.00 -11.97
C PRO A 94 -8.64 -4.70 -11.25
N HIS A 95 -9.35 -4.34 -10.17
CA HIS A 95 -9.00 -3.16 -9.39
C HIS A 95 -7.67 -3.34 -8.63
N ASP A 96 -7.16 -4.57 -8.52
CA ASP A 96 -5.87 -4.84 -7.88
C ASP A 96 -4.68 -4.64 -8.84
N VAL A 97 -4.93 -4.59 -10.14
CA VAL A 97 -3.86 -4.45 -11.15
C VAL A 97 -2.99 -3.22 -10.91
N PRO A 98 -3.52 -2.04 -10.56
CA PRO A 98 -2.67 -0.87 -10.33
C PRO A 98 -1.62 -1.07 -9.24
N PHE A 99 -1.90 -1.90 -8.24
CA PHE A 99 -0.94 -2.20 -7.17
C PHE A 99 0.20 -3.07 -7.66
N LEU A 100 -0.12 -4.06 -8.52
CA LEU A 100 0.91 -4.90 -9.14
C LEU A 100 1.79 -4.08 -10.07
N GLU A 101 1.19 -3.23 -10.89
CA GLU A 101 1.93 -2.36 -11.80
C GLU A 101 2.84 -1.40 -11.04
N LEU A 102 2.34 -0.81 -9.96
CA LEU A 102 3.12 0.09 -9.12
C LEU A 102 4.32 -0.63 -8.51
N ALA A 103 4.13 -1.86 -8.05
CA ALA A 103 5.22 -2.62 -7.46
C ALA A 103 6.35 -2.88 -8.48
N LEU A 104 6.00 -3.14 -9.72
CA LEU A 104 6.99 -3.38 -10.76
C LEU A 104 7.70 -2.08 -11.18
N VAL A 105 6.94 -1.05 -11.52
CA VAL A 105 7.51 0.22 -11.99
C VAL A 105 8.29 0.91 -10.89
N GLY A 106 7.77 0.88 -9.67
CA GLY A 106 8.43 1.51 -8.52
C GLY A 106 9.54 0.68 -7.91
N LYS A 107 9.76 -0.53 -8.40
CA LYS A 107 10.77 -1.44 -7.85
C LYS A 107 10.59 -1.63 -6.35
N ALA A 108 9.37 -1.98 -5.96
CA ALA A 108 9.05 -2.21 -4.56
C ALA A 108 9.80 -3.43 -4.02
N ASP A 109 10.16 -3.36 -2.75
CA ASP A 109 10.74 -4.51 -2.05
C ASP A 109 9.66 -5.50 -1.65
N TYR A 110 8.47 -5.01 -1.32
CA TYR A 110 7.31 -5.83 -0.93
C TYR A 110 6.01 -5.16 -1.34
N LEU A 111 5.02 -5.99 -1.66
CA LEU A 111 3.62 -5.60 -1.76
C LEU A 111 2.89 -6.19 -0.56
N LEU A 112 2.33 -5.34 0.29
CA LEU A 112 1.64 -5.75 1.50
C LEU A 112 0.12 -5.75 1.27
N THR A 113 -0.51 -6.91 1.50
CA THR A 113 -1.94 -7.07 1.32
C THR A 113 -2.48 -8.16 2.23
N GLY A 114 -3.75 -8.05 2.60
CA GLY A 114 -4.49 -9.13 3.23
C GLY A 114 -5.41 -9.85 2.27
N ASP A 115 -5.46 -9.43 1.00
CA ASP A 115 -6.37 -9.98 0.01
C ASP A 115 -5.82 -11.29 -0.56
N ARG A 116 -6.58 -12.36 -0.43
CA ARG A 116 -6.20 -13.67 -0.95
C ARG A 116 -6.03 -13.66 -2.47
N GLY A 117 -6.80 -12.84 -3.17
CA GLY A 117 -6.68 -12.72 -4.62
C GLY A 117 -5.33 -12.22 -5.09
N LEU A 118 -4.64 -11.44 -4.24
CA LEU A 118 -3.26 -11.00 -4.51
C LEU A 118 -2.25 -11.99 -3.93
N LEU A 119 -2.48 -12.48 -2.73
CA LEU A 119 -1.54 -13.40 -2.08
C LEU A 119 -1.30 -14.68 -2.89
N VAL A 120 -2.31 -15.18 -3.60
CA VAL A 120 -2.15 -16.38 -4.45
C VAL A 120 -1.21 -16.15 -5.63
N LEU A 121 -0.91 -14.89 -5.97
CA LEU A 121 -0.02 -14.55 -7.07
C LEU A 121 1.45 -14.52 -6.65
N ALA A 122 1.76 -14.70 -5.37
CA ALA A 122 3.10 -14.47 -4.83
C ALA A 122 4.18 -15.26 -5.57
N ASN A 123 3.89 -16.50 -5.97
CA ASN A 123 4.86 -17.33 -6.66
C ASN A 123 5.06 -16.96 -8.13
N ASP A 124 4.14 -16.19 -8.69
CA ASP A 124 4.15 -15.80 -10.10
C ASP A 124 4.53 -14.33 -10.30
N PHE A 125 4.90 -13.65 -9.22
CA PHE A 125 5.18 -12.23 -9.27
C PHE A 125 6.59 -11.95 -8.80
N ARG A 126 7.27 -11.03 -9.48
CA ARG A 126 8.67 -10.70 -9.18
C ARG A 126 8.83 -10.06 -7.80
N CYS A 127 7.91 -9.14 -7.44
CA CYS A 127 7.94 -8.50 -6.13
C CYS A 127 7.28 -9.43 -5.10
N PRO A 128 7.92 -9.69 -3.96
CA PRO A 128 7.29 -10.50 -2.92
C PRO A 128 5.97 -9.90 -2.45
N ILE A 129 4.92 -10.72 -2.38
CA ILE A 129 3.60 -10.34 -1.88
C ILE A 129 3.42 -11.01 -0.54
N VAL A 130 3.28 -10.22 0.52
CA VAL A 130 3.17 -10.72 1.89
C VAL A 130 2.08 -9.98 2.64
N THR A 131 1.64 -10.53 3.76
CA THR A 131 0.74 -9.81 4.65
C THR A 131 1.52 -8.76 5.44
N PRO A 132 0.86 -7.71 5.92
CA PRO A 132 1.51 -6.74 6.80
C PRO A 132 2.15 -7.40 8.02
N GLU A 133 1.46 -8.38 8.61
CA GLU A 133 1.95 -9.11 9.77
C GLU A 133 3.24 -9.85 9.46
N GLN A 134 3.30 -10.50 8.29
CA GLN A 134 4.52 -11.19 7.86
C GLN A 134 5.67 -10.21 7.69
N TRP A 135 5.41 -9.04 7.08
CA TRP A 135 6.46 -8.04 6.91
C TRP A 135 6.98 -7.51 8.24
N LEU A 136 6.08 -7.28 9.20
CA LEU A 136 6.46 -6.76 10.52
C LEU A 136 7.33 -7.75 11.30
N GLN A 137 7.27 -9.04 10.96
CA GLN A 137 8.08 -10.08 11.60
C GLN A 137 9.41 -10.34 10.92
N LEU A 138 9.68 -9.71 9.78
CA LEU A 138 10.93 -9.92 9.06
C LEU A 138 12.09 -9.28 9.83
N PRO A 139 13.25 -9.97 9.93
CA PRO A 139 14.42 -9.40 10.58
C PRO A 139 14.99 -8.25 9.74
N GLY A 140 15.46 -7.22 10.41
CA GLY A 140 16.14 -6.10 9.77
C GLY A 140 15.27 -5.13 9.01
N ARG A 141 13.94 -5.20 9.19
CA ARG A 141 13.03 -4.26 8.52
C ARG A 141 13.12 -2.88 9.12
#